data_48efd5db4c5de9986104d57bf778ef81
#
_entry.id   48efd5db4c5de9986104d57bf778ef81
#
_cell.length_a   1.000
_cell.length_b   1.000
_cell.length_c   1.000
_cell.angle_alpha   90.00
_cell.angle_beta   90.00
_cell.angle_gamma   90.00
#
_symmetry.space_group_name_H-M   'P 1'
#
loop_
_entity.id
_entity.type
_entity.pdbx_description
1 polymer ?
#
loop_
_entity_poly.entity_id
_entity_poly.type
_entity_poly.pdbx_seq_one_letter_code
_entity_poly.pdbx_strand_id
1 'polypeptide(L)'
;VGVEFILHTNSVNGNADGANGGSSGDMWNKLTAKVSPPVLVLEEADPFVVLSTLILVSAILLAFTLAYVFYRTNPESFTWDYFAPWIADWLTTTDHKKVGTLYFVAGLFFLGVGGIMAMMIRIQLAVPGNDFLTQDQYNQFFTLHGTTMIFLAAMPLINGFANWMVPLQIGAPDLALPRLNAMSFWLQPVGALLIFTGVFSGQGADTGWTGYAPYVVSETAHMGTTMWVAGQIMLVASSTLTGINFLTTIAVMRAPGMGWLQMPLFT
;
A
#
# COMPACT_ATOMS: atom_id res chain seq x y z
N VAL A 1 -24.95 -8.14 13.37
CA VAL A 1 -24.36 -8.87 12.26
C VAL A 1 -24.17 -10.29 12.77
N GLY A 2 -25.14 -11.18 12.43
CA GLY A 2 -25.12 -12.58 12.83
C GLY A 2 -24.29 -13.39 11.83
N VAL A 3 -23.44 -14.25 12.34
CA VAL A 3 -22.71 -15.23 11.53
C VAL A 3 -23.58 -16.48 11.47
N GLU A 4 -24.24 -16.73 10.36
CA GLU A 4 -24.93 -18.00 10.12
C GLU A 4 -23.99 -18.96 9.41
N PHE A 5 -23.85 -20.16 9.98
CA PHE A 5 -23.13 -21.27 9.34
C PHE A 5 -24.10 -22.02 8.43
N ILE A 6 -23.98 -21.85 7.12
CA ILE A 6 -24.74 -22.63 6.16
C ILE A 6 -23.88 -23.83 5.70
N LEU A 7 -24.29 -25.02 6.08
CA LEU A 7 -23.78 -26.26 5.54
C LEU A 7 -24.46 -26.54 4.18
N HIS A 8 -23.81 -26.19 3.08
CA HIS A 8 -24.22 -26.64 1.76
C HIS A 8 -23.94 -28.14 1.63
N THR A 9 -24.94 -28.98 1.82
CA THR A 9 -24.88 -30.35 1.33
C THR A 9 -25.29 -30.35 -0.13
N ASN A 10 -24.32 -30.44 -1.03
CA ASN A 10 -24.61 -30.74 -2.43
C ASN A 10 -25.25 -32.12 -2.53
N SER A 11 -26.56 -32.17 -2.75
CA SER A 11 -27.25 -33.39 -3.14
C SER A 11 -26.90 -33.73 -4.59
N VAL A 12 -25.94 -34.62 -4.77
CA VAL A 12 -25.67 -35.22 -6.09
C VAL A 12 -26.85 -36.15 -6.39
N ASN A 13 -27.76 -35.72 -7.29
CA ASN A 13 -28.71 -36.61 -7.93
C ASN A 13 -27.94 -37.63 -8.80
N GLY A 14 -27.71 -38.79 -8.25
CA GLY A 14 -27.18 -39.92 -8.98
C GLY A 14 -28.26 -40.59 -9.83
N ASN A 15 -28.19 -40.50 -11.13
CA ASN A 15 -28.70 -41.53 -12.02
C ASN A 15 -27.66 -42.63 -12.15
N ALA A 16 -27.97 -43.77 -11.58
CA ALA A 16 -27.20 -44.97 -11.73
C ALA A 16 -27.55 -45.62 -13.07
N ASP A 17 -26.58 -45.80 -13.93
CA ASP A 17 -26.59 -46.96 -14.86
C ASP A 17 -25.14 -47.37 -15.18
N GLY A 18 -24.79 -48.56 -14.81
CA GLY A 18 -23.90 -49.49 -15.56
C GLY A 18 -22.40 -49.46 -15.27
N ALA A 19 -21.96 -50.39 -14.44
CA ALA A 19 -20.82 -51.29 -14.63
C ALA A 19 -19.36 -50.76 -14.57
N ASN A 20 -18.66 -51.23 -13.56
CA ASN A 20 -17.23 -51.71 -13.54
C ASN A 20 -16.10 -50.77 -13.96
N GLY A 21 -15.28 -50.44 -12.98
CA GLY A 21 -13.93 -49.97 -13.15
C GLY A 21 -13.56 -48.91 -12.13
N GLY A 22 -13.43 -49.28 -10.84
CA GLY A 22 -12.95 -48.39 -9.80
C GLY A 22 -11.52 -47.91 -10.10
N SER A 23 -11.39 -46.76 -10.76
CA SER A 23 -10.10 -46.14 -10.96
C SER A 23 -9.65 -45.48 -9.65
N SER A 24 -8.34 -45.42 -9.40
CA SER A 24 -7.74 -44.76 -8.25
C SER A 24 -8.20 -43.30 -8.08
N GLY A 25 -8.73 -42.67 -9.14
CA GLY A 25 -9.33 -41.33 -9.11
C GLY A 25 -10.59 -41.22 -8.26
N ASP A 26 -11.46 -42.27 -8.26
CA ASP A 26 -12.71 -42.25 -7.47
C ASP A 26 -12.46 -42.32 -5.96
N MET A 27 -11.39 -42.95 -5.53
CA MET A 27 -11.01 -43.04 -4.14
C MET A 27 -10.47 -41.68 -3.64
N TRP A 28 -9.69 -40.97 -4.46
CA TRP A 28 -9.20 -39.64 -4.15
C TRP A 28 -10.35 -38.61 -4.10
N ASN A 29 -11.29 -38.68 -5.03
CA ASN A 29 -12.46 -37.79 -5.02
C ASN A 29 -13.37 -38.04 -3.81
N LYS A 30 -13.50 -39.30 -3.32
CA LYS A 30 -14.22 -39.61 -2.11
C LYS A 30 -13.49 -39.19 -0.83
N LEU A 31 -12.17 -39.21 -0.83
CA LEU A 31 -11.34 -38.75 0.30
C LEU A 31 -11.29 -37.22 0.38
N THR A 32 -11.23 -36.53 -0.76
CA THR A 32 -11.23 -35.06 -0.81
C THR A 32 -12.60 -34.47 -0.55
N ALA A 33 -13.71 -35.13 -0.96
CA ALA A 33 -15.05 -34.69 -0.63
C ALA A 33 -15.40 -34.77 0.88
N LYS A 34 -14.61 -35.51 1.66
CA LYS A 34 -14.84 -35.69 3.10
C LYS A 34 -14.08 -34.70 3.98
N VAL A 35 -13.22 -33.86 3.40
CA VAL A 35 -12.39 -32.89 4.12
C VAL A 35 -12.50 -31.50 3.45
N SER A 36 -13.72 -31.06 3.21
CA SER A 36 -13.92 -29.63 2.96
C SER A 36 -14.01 -28.95 4.31
N PRO A 37 -13.00 -28.15 4.71
CA PRO A 37 -13.16 -27.34 5.90
C PRO A 37 -14.37 -26.41 5.70
N PRO A 38 -15.09 -26.03 6.78
CA PRO A 38 -16.17 -25.07 6.66
C PRO A 38 -15.61 -23.80 6.01
N VAL A 39 -16.08 -23.52 4.80
CA VAL A 39 -15.76 -22.28 4.11
C VAL A 39 -16.44 -21.18 4.90
N LEU A 40 -15.65 -20.28 5.46
CA LEU A 40 -16.17 -19.06 6.10
C LEU A 40 -16.68 -18.17 4.96
N VAL A 41 -17.94 -18.37 4.56
CA VAL A 41 -18.59 -17.48 3.60
C VAL A 41 -18.91 -16.19 4.36
N LEU A 42 -18.09 -15.19 4.15
CA LEU A 42 -18.45 -13.81 4.48
C LEU A 42 -19.47 -13.39 3.42
N GLU A 43 -20.76 -13.64 3.75
CA GLU A 43 -21.87 -13.36 2.84
C GLU A 43 -21.88 -11.88 2.46
N GLU A 44 -21.77 -11.58 1.17
CA GLU A 44 -22.10 -10.34 0.46
C GLU A 44 -21.27 -9.05 0.67
N ALA A 45 -20.17 -9.03 1.39
CA ALA A 45 -19.35 -7.81 1.43
C ALA A 45 -18.40 -7.77 0.22
N ASP A 46 -18.64 -6.87 -0.72
CA ASP A 46 -17.70 -6.61 -1.82
C ASP A 46 -16.28 -6.36 -1.23
N PRO A 47 -15.26 -7.13 -1.64
CA PRO A 47 -13.89 -6.99 -1.14
C PRO A 47 -13.33 -5.57 -1.27
N PHE A 48 -13.77 -4.80 -2.27
CA PHE A 48 -13.38 -3.39 -2.40
C PHE A 48 -14.05 -2.50 -1.35
N VAL A 49 -15.29 -2.78 -0.97
CA VAL A 49 -15.96 -2.08 0.13
C VAL A 49 -15.26 -2.40 1.45
N VAL A 50 -14.86 -3.65 1.67
CA VAL A 50 -14.09 -4.05 2.86
C VAL A 50 -12.74 -3.33 2.87
N LEU A 51 -11.99 -3.33 1.76
CA LEU A 51 -10.72 -2.64 1.66
C LEU A 51 -10.86 -1.13 1.90
N SER A 52 -11.81 -0.48 1.23
CA SER A 52 -12.02 0.97 1.40
C SER A 52 -12.41 1.34 2.82
N THR A 53 -13.25 0.53 3.47
CA THR A 53 -13.62 0.69 4.88
C THR A 53 -12.40 0.54 5.79
N LEU A 54 -11.56 -0.47 5.58
CA LEU A 54 -10.34 -0.69 6.37
C LEU A 54 -9.33 0.45 6.17
N ILE A 55 -9.18 0.97 4.95
CA ILE A 55 -8.35 2.16 4.69
C ILE A 55 -8.90 3.38 5.43
N LEU A 56 -10.20 3.61 5.37
CA LEU A 56 -10.84 4.73 6.07
C LEU A 56 -10.67 4.60 7.59
N VAL A 57 -10.93 3.43 8.15
CA VAL A 57 -10.76 3.17 9.59
C VAL A 57 -9.31 3.37 10.01
N SER A 58 -8.34 2.86 9.24
CA SER A 58 -6.91 3.04 9.55
C SER A 58 -6.48 4.51 9.44
N ALA A 59 -7.01 5.28 8.49
CA ALA A 59 -6.78 6.72 8.39
C ALA A 59 -7.37 7.49 9.58
N ILE A 60 -8.58 7.12 10.03
CA ILE A 60 -9.21 7.69 11.22
C ILE A 60 -8.39 7.38 12.48
N LEU A 61 -7.97 6.11 12.66
CA LEU A 61 -7.13 5.70 13.78
C LEU A 61 -5.78 6.45 13.79
N LEU A 62 -5.17 6.64 12.62
CA LEU A 62 -3.97 7.46 12.50
C LEU A 62 -4.21 8.91 12.92
N ALA A 63 -5.30 9.52 12.46
CA ALA A 63 -5.68 10.89 12.84
C ALA A 63 -5.90 11.01 14.35
N PHE A 64 -6.62 10.05 14.97
CA PHE A 64 -6.79 10.02 16.43
C PHE A 64 -5.47 9.82 17.18
N THR A 65 -4.58 8.98 16.66
CA THR A 65 -3.26 8.76 17.26
C THR A 65 -2.43 10.05 17.23
N LEU A 66 -2.42 10.75 16.10
CA LEU A 66 -1.73 12.03 15.95
C LEU A 66 -2.32 13.09 16.88
N ALA A 67 -3.65 13.19 16.97
CA ALA A 67 -4.33 14.08 17.90
C ALA A 67 -4.02 13.75 19.37
N TYR A 68 -3.96 12.45 19.72
CA TYR A 68 -3.58 11.99 21.05
C TYR A 68 -2.12 12.32 21.39
N VAL A 69 -1.19 12.10 20.45
CA VAL A 69 0.22 12.48 20.62
C VAL A 69 0.35 13.99 20.83
N PHE A 70 -0.37 14.80 20.05
CA PHE A 70 -0.39 16.24 20.23
C PHE A 70 -0.93 16.64 21.61
N TYR A 71 -2.06 16.04 22.05
CA TYR A 71 -2.62 16.26 23.37
C TYR A 71 -1.64 15.91 24.49
N ARG A 72 -0.94 14.77 24.38
CA ARG A 72 0.04 14.31 25.38
C ARG A 72 1.27 15.21 25.46
N THR A 73 1.69 15.78 24.34
CA THR A 73 2.87 16.67 24.28
C THR A 73 2.52 18.12 24.67
N ASN A 74 1.26 18.51 24.54
CA ASN A 74 0.79 19.89 24.79
C ASN A 74 -0.55 19.90 25.55
N PRO A 75 -0.63 19.35 26.78
CA PRO A 75 -1.90 19.13 27.48
C PRO A 75 -2.67 20.41 27.81
N GLU A 76 -1.97 21.53 28.00
CA GLU A 76 -2.60 22.83 28.36
C GLU A 76 -3.07 23.61 27.13
N SER A 77 -2.72 23.13 25.91
CA SER A 77 -2.89 23.87 24.64
C SER A 77 -3.84 23.20 23.68
N PHE A 78 -4.64 22.19 24.09
CA PHE A 78 -5.56 21.49 23.20
C PHE A 78 -6.77 22.36 22.85
N THR A 79 -6.49 23.50 22.20
CA THR A 79 -7.47 24.39 21.60
C THR A 79 -7.22 24.50 20.11
N TRP A 80 -8.24 24.86 19.34
CA TRP A 80 -8.12 25.02 17.88
C TRP A 80 -7.02 26.02 17.47
N ASP A 81 -6.83 27.06 18.30
CA ASP A 81 -5.83 28.11 18.06
C ASP A 81 -4.38 27.59 18.10
N TYR A 82 -4.12 26.49 18.79
CA TYR A 82 -2.81 25.84 18.84
C TYR A 82 -2.71 24.67 17.86
N PHE A 83 -3.81 23.92 17.67
CA PHE A 83 -3.83 22.73 16.82
C PHE A 83 -3.71 23.09 15.32
N ALA A 84 -4.41 24.13 14.87
CA ALA A 84 -4.37 24.55 13.47
C ALA A 84 -2.98 25.07 13.05
N PRO A 85 -2.27 25.93 13.80
CA PRO A 85 -0.89 26.31 13.49
C PRO A 85 0.08 25.12 13.52
N TRP A 86 -0.09 24.17 14.44
CA TRP A 86 0.73 22.98 14.52
C TRP A 86 0.58 22.10 13.26
N ILE A 87 -0.65 21.86 12.80
CA ILE A 87 -0.89 21.18 11.53
C ILE A 87 -0.27 21.94 10.37
N ALA A 88 -0.49 23.26 10.30
CA ALA A 88 0.05 24.09 9.23
C ALA A 88 1.58 24.01 9.18
N ASP A 89 2.25 24.02 10.33
CA ASP A 89 3.71 23.86 10.43
C ASP A 89 4.19 22.51 9.85
N TRP A 90 3.46 21.41 10.11
CA TRP A 90 3.80 20.11 9.50
C TRP A 90 3.51 20.05 7.99
N LEU A 91 2.42 20.68 7.54
CA LEU A 91 2.04 20.65 6.12
C LEU A 91 2.92 21.54 5.24
N THR A 92 3.48 22.62 5.80
CA THR A 92 4.29 23.60 5.07
C THR A 92 5.78 23.55 5.37
N THR A 93 6.20 22.58 6.19
CA THR A 93 7.59 22.46 6.63
C THR A 93 8.54 22.18 5.47
N THR A 94 9.74 22.74 5.57
CA THR A 94 10.87 22.41 4.71
C THR A 94 12.00 21.72 5.47
N ASP A 95 11.88 21.56 6.78
CA ASP A 95 12.86 20.87 7.64
C ASP A 95 12.94 19.38 7.27
N HIS A 96 14.15 18.90 6.99
CA HIS A 96 14.40 17.53 6.54
C HIS A 96 13.94 16.47 7.55
N LYS A 97 13.98 16.76 8.86
CA LYS A 97 13.54 15.81 9.90
C LYS A 97 12.03 15.69 9.92
N LYS A 98 11.30 16.82 9.81
CA LYS A 98 9.84 16.80 9.73
C LYS A 98 9.38 16.15 8.44
N VAL A 99 9.96 16.50 7.29
CA VAL A 99 9.66 15.85 6.00
C VAL A 99 9.97 14.36 6.06
N GLY A 100 11.12 13.96 6.62
CA GLY A 100 11.48 12.55 6.84
C GLY A 100 10.46 11.82 7.70
N THR A 101 9.95 12.47 8.77
CA THR A 101 8.89 11.90 9.62
C THR A 101 7.59 11.73 8.84
N LEU A 102 7.21 12.69 7.99
CA LEU A 102 6.03 12.56 7.12
C LEU A 102 6.17 11.37 6.17
N TYR A 103 7.34 11.15 5.59
CA TYR A 103 7.64 9.97 4.78
C TYR A 103 7.50 8.66 5.59
N PHE A 104 7.99 8.62 6.84
CA PHE A 104 7.82 7.46 7.71
C PHE A 104 6.35 7.16 8.00
N VAL A 105 5.59 8.18 8.40
CA VAL A 105 4.16 8.02 8.72
C VAL A 105 3.40 7.53 7.49
N ALA A 106 3.63 8.13 6.31
CA ALA A 106 3.02 7.69 5.06
C ALA A 106 3.44 6.27 4.69
N GLY A 107 4.72 5.95 4.77
CA GLY A 107 5.24 4.62 4.45
C GLY A 107 4.68 3.53 5.36
N LEU A 108 4.59 3.77 6.67
CA LEU A 108 3.99 2.82 7.62
C LEU A 108 2.48 2.66 7.40
N PHE A 109 1.77 3.74 7.09
CA PHE A 109 0.35 3.67 6.73
C PHE A 109 0.14 2.78 5.51
N PHE A 110 0.87 3.01 4.42
CA PHE A 110 0.75 2.21 3.21
C PHE A 110 1.30 0.79 3.35
N LEU A 111 2.25 0.55 4.25
CA LEU A 111 2.67 -0.80 4.64
C LEU A 111 1.49 -1.58 5.22
N GLY A 112 0.69 -0.95 6.09
CA GLY A 112 -0.55 -1.52 6.63
C GLY A 112 -1.59 -1.80 5.53
N VAL A 113 -1.84 -0.83 4.66
CA VAL A 113 -2.77 -0.97 3.52
C VAL A 113 -2.34 -2.11 2.59
N GLY A 114 -1.06 -2.15 2.20
CA GLY A 114 -0.50 -3.22 1.39
C GLY A 114 -0.57 -4.58 2.08
N GLY A 115 -0.34 -4.62 3.39
CA GLY A 115 -0.49 -5.83 4.22
C GLY A 115 -1.92 -6.37 4.21
N ILE A 116 -2.93 -5.51 4.33
CA ILE A 116 -4.35 -5.90 4.23
C ILE A 116 -4.64 -6.52 2.85
N MET A 117 -4.16 -5.90 1.76
CA MET A 117 -4.32 -6.46 0.41
C MET A 117 -3.63 -7.82 0.27
N ALA A 118 -2.44 -8.01 0.85
CA ALA A 118 -1.77 -9.30 0.90
C ALA A 118 -2.60 -10.36 1.63
N MET A 119 -3.23 -10.01 2.74
CA MET A 119 -4.11 -10.94 3.49
C MET A 119 -5.33 -11.33 2.65
N MET A 120 -5.95 -10.42 1.90
CA MET A 120 -7.06 -10.75 1.00
C MET A 120 -6.64 -11.73 -0.11
N ILE A 121 -5.46 -11.53 -0.71
CA ILE A 121 -4.86 -12.47 -1.67
C ILE A 121 -4.64 -13.84 -1.00
N ARG A 122 -4.14 -13.87 0.23
CA ARG A 122 -3.91 -15.12 0.98
C ARG A 122 -5.19 -15.84 1.36
N ILE A 123 -6.25 -15.12 1.68
CA ILE A 123 -7.58 -15.71 1.93
C ILE A 123 -8.09 -16.38 0.65
N GLN A 124 -7.98 -15.73 -0.51
CA GLN A 124 -8.36 -16.33 -1.79
C GLN A 124 -7.61 -17.64 -2.06
N LEU A 125 -6.33 -17.70 -1.70
CA LEU A 125 -5.45 -18.85 -1.94
C LEU A 125 -5.46 -19.88 -0.79
N ALA A 126 -6.29 -19.71 0.24
CA ALA A 126 -6.30 -20.59 1.42
C ALA A 126 -6.79 -22.00 1.11
N VAL A 127 -7.77 -22.12 0.20
CA VAL A 127 -8.33 -23.40 -0.24
C VAL A 127 -8.49 -23.42 -1.76
N PRO A 128 -8.34 -24.59 -2.42
CA PRO A 128 -8.59 -24.71 -3.85
C PRO A 128 -10.06 -24.42 -4.17
N GLY A 129 -10.30 -23.64 -5.25
CA GLY A 129 -11.64 -23.30 -5.70
C GLY A 129 -12.39 -22.31 -4.78
N ASN A 130 -11.66 -21.52 -4.03
CA ASN A 130 -12.25 -20.47 -3.19
C ASN A 130 -12.81 -19.33 -4.06
N ASP A 131 -14.04 -18.88 -3.77
CA ASP A 131 -14.75 -17.83 -4.50
C ASP A 131 -14.78 -16.49 -3.75
N PHE A 132 -13.83 -16.25 -2.84
CA PHE A 132 -13.74 -15.01 -2.06
C PHE A 132 -13.48 -13.77 -2.92
N LEU A 133 -12.61 -13.88 -3.94
CA LEU A 133 -12.34 -12.85 -4.95
C LEU A 133 -12.69 -13.38 -6.34
N THR A 134 -13.32 -12.55 -7.17
CA THR A 134 -13.40 -12.83 -8.61
C THR A 134 -12.02 -12.75 -9.24
N GLN A 135 -11.85 -13.29 -10.45
CA GLN A 135 -10.59 -13.25 -11.18
C GLN A 135 -10.12 -11.80 -11.39
N ASP A 136 -11.02 -10.90 -11.77
CA ASP A 136 -10.71 -9.48 -11.99
C ASP A 136 -10.31 -8.79 -10.69
N GLN A 137 -11.04 -9.02 -9.60
CA GLN A 137 -10.68 -8.50 -8.28
C GLN A 137 -9.31 -9.01 -7.83
N TYR A 138 -9.01 -10.30 -8.02
CA TYR A 138 -7.71 -10.86 -7.67
C TYR A 138 -6.57 -10.15 -8.43
N ASN A 139 -6.72 -9.93 -9.73
CA ASN A 139 -5.73 -9.22 -10.55
C ASN A 139 -5.54 -7.77 -10.10
N GLN A 140 -6.62 -7.09 -9.72
CA GLN A 140 -6.55 -5.74 -9.16
C GLN A 140 -5.84 -5.71 -7.81
N PHE A 141 -6.19 -6.63 -6.88
CA PHE A 141 -5.51 -6.73 -5.57
C PHE A 141 -4.02 -7.06 -5.74
N PHE A 142 -3.67 -7.97 -6.64
CA PHE A 142 -2.30 -8.32 -6.93
C PHE A 142 -1.50 -7.12 -7.45
N THR A 143 -2.05 -6.37 -8.41
CA THR A 143 -1.44 -5.18 -8.99
C THR A 143 -1.25 -4.08 -7.95
N LEU A 144 -2.31 -3.78 -7.19
CA LEU A 144 -2.30 -2.72 -6.19
C LEU A 144 -1.43 -3.06 -4.99
N HIS A 145 -1.42 -4.34 -4.54
CA HIS A 145 -0.51 -4.78 -3.49
C HIS A 145 0.95 -4.56 -3.89
N GLY A 146 1.36 -5.04 -5.06
CA GLY A 146 2.74 -4.88 -5.54
C GLY A 146 3.14 -3.41 -5.67
N THR A 147 2.28 -2.58 -6.27
CA THR A 147 2.47 -1.14 -6.40
C THR A 147 2.61 -0.45 -5.03
N THR A 148 1.69 -0.74 -4.11
CA THR A 148 1.65 -0.12 -2.78
C THR A 148 2.89 -0.49 -1.97
N MET A 149 3.29 -1.76 -1.95
CA MET A 149 4.42 -2.21 -1.16
C MET A 149 5.75 -1.62 -1.64
N ILE A 150 5.92 -1.45 -2.95
CA ILE A 150 7.17 -0.92 -3.52
C ILE A 150 7.19 0.60 -3.45
N PHE A 151 6.19 1.27 -4.05
CA PHE A 151 6.24 2.72 -4.27
C PHE A 151 5.65 3.56 -3.15
N LEU A 152 4.71 3.04 -2.38
CA LEU A 152 4.04 3.79 -1.32
C LEU A 152 4.48 3.36 0.10
N ALA A 153 5.08 2.17 0.26
CA ALA A 153 5.60 1.73 1.54
C ALA A 153 7.13 1.74 1.56
N ALA A 154 7.82 0.86 0.79
CA ALA A 154 9.25 0.70 0.88
C ALA A 154 10.02 1.98 0.50
N MET A 155 9.70 2.62 -0.63
CA MET A 155 10.40 3.84 -1.06
C MET A 155 10.23 5.01 -0.08
N PRO A 156 9.02 5.34 0.43
CA PRO A 156 8.88 6.36 1.46
C PRO A 156 9.64 6.05 2.74
N LEU A 157 9.66 4.81 3.20
CA LEU A 157 10.44 4.44 4.39
C LEU A 157 11.93 4.68 4.16
N ILE A 158 12.48 4.27 3.02
CA ILE A 158 13.88 4.53 2.66
C ILE A 158 14.14 6.05 2.56
N ASN A 159 13.26 6.81 1.89
CA ASN A 159 13.36 8.25 1.78
C ASN A 159 13.27 8.95 3.15
N GLY A 160 12.42 8.46 4.05
CA GLY A 160 12.32 8.95 5.42
C GLY A 160 13.63 8.76 6.18
N PHE A 161 14.23 7.56 6.11
CA PHE A 161 15.54 7.29 6.69
C PHE A 161 16.63 8.19 6.10
N ALA A 162 16.67 8.32 4.78
CA ALA A 162 17.68 9.16 4.11
C ALA A 162 17.53 10.63 4.50
N ASN A 163 16.31 11.17 4.57
CA ASN A 163 16.05 12.52 5.05
C ASN A 163 16.59 12.76 6.47
N TRP A 164 16.44 11.79 7.37
CA TRP A 164 16.95 11.89 8.72
C TRP A 164 18.46 11.70 8.81
N MET A 165 18.98 10.67 8.17
CA MET A 165 20.34 10.18 8.41
C MET A 165 21.39 10.89 7.54
N VAL A 166 21.11 11.15 6.26
CA VAL A 166 22.11 11.67 5.33
C VAL A 166 22.68 13.03 5.79
N PRO A 167 21.88 14.07 6.11
CA PRO A 167 22.42 15.32 6.58
C PRO A 167 23.24 15.18 7.87
N LEU A 168 22.76 14.35 8.81
CA LEU A 168 23.47 14.11 10.07
C LEU A 168 24.80 13.40 9.85
N GLN A 169 24.86 12.42 8.95
CA GLN A 169 26.07 11.63 8.68
C GLN A 169 27.16 12.44 7.97
N ILE A 170 26.78 13.40 7.14
CA ILE A 170 27.75 14.25 6.42
C ILE A 170 28.00 15.59 7.13
N GLY A 171 27.33 15.86 8.26
CA GLY A 171 27.45 17.12 9.01
C GLY A 171 26.81 18.31 8.32
N ALA A 172 25.81 18.09 7.44
CA ALA A 172 25.04 19.16 6.81
C ALA A 172 23.93 19.65 7.75
N PRO A 173 23.64 20.96 7.79
CA PRO A 173 22.56 21.51 8.62
C PRO A 173 21.17 21.16 8.08
N ASP A 174 21.02 20.99 6.77
CA ASP A 174 19.78 20.61 6.07
C ASP A 174 20.13 19.99 4.71
N LEU A 175 19.12 19.59 3.94
CA LEU A 175 19.29 19.22 2.53
C LEU A 175 19.54 20.47 1.66
N ALA A 176 20.24 20.28 0.54
CA ALA A 176 20.62 21.38 -0.35
C ALA A 176 19.43 22.15 -0.95
N LEU A 177 18.31 21.44 -1.20
CA LEU A 177 17.10 21.96 -1.83
C LEU A 177 15.85 21.67 -0.97
N PRO A 178 15.65 22.38 0.17
CA PRO A 178 14.60 22.04 1.13
C PRO A 178 13.17 22.11 0.56
N ARG A 179 12.90 23.10 -0.32
CA ARG A 179 11.59 23.22 -0.99
C ARG A 179 11.32 22.08 -1.95
N LEU A 180 12.36 21.62 -2.65
CA LEU A 180 12.26 20.46 -3.54
C LEU A 180 11.98 19.18 -2.75
N ASN A 181 12.56 19.05 -1.55
CA ASN A 181 12.30 17.96 -0.62
C ASN A 181 10.83 17.92 -0.16
N ALA A 182 10.29 19.06 0.24
CA ALA A 182 8.87 19.15 0.63
C ALA A 182 7.95 18.82 -0.58
N MET A 183 8.27 19.31 -1.77
CA MET A 183 7.50 19.03 -2.99
C MET A 183 7.55 17.53 -3.34
N SER A 184 8.70 16.87 -3.21
CA SER A 184 8.84 15.43 -3.47
C SER A 184 7.94 14.60 -2.54
N PHE A 185 7.83 14.99 -1.26
CA PHE A 185 6.89 14.33 -0.36
C PHE A 185 5.43 14.51 -0.82
N TRP A 186 5.01 15.74 -1.17
CA TRP A 186 3.60 16.01 -1.50
C TRP A 186 3.14 15.36 -2.81
N LEU A 187 4.06 15.03 -3.72
CA LEU A 187 3.73 14.24 -4.91
C LEU A 187 3.29 12.81 -4.58
N GLN A 188 3.74 12.25 -3.44
CA GLN A 188 3.36 10.88 -3.04
C GLN A 188 1.88 10.73 -2.68
N PRO A 189 1.27 11.55 -1.79
CA PRO A 189 -0.16 11.47 -1.53
C PRO A 189 -1.01 11.68 -2.79
N VAL A 190 -0.57 12.58 -3.69
CA VAL A 190 -1.27 12.79 -4.98
C VAL A 190 -1.18 11.55 -5.86
N GLY A 191 0.00 10.95 -5.98
CA GLY A 191 0.20 9.69 -6.71
C GLY A 191 -0.62 8.55 -6.13
N ALA A 192 -0.63 8.42 -4.80
CA ALA A 192 -1.44 7.43 -4.10
C ALA A 192 -2.94 7.62 -4.38
N LEU A 193 -3.44 8.86 -4.28
CA LEU A 193 -4.84 9.16 -4.57
C LEU A 193 -5.23 8.72 -5.99
N LEU A 194 -4.41 9.02 -6.99
CA LEU A 194 -4.64 8.61 -8.38
C LEU A 194 -4.67 7.07 -8.50
N ILE A 195 -3.72 6.36 -7.90
CA ILE A 195 -3.65 4.90 -7.94
C ILE A 195 -4.90 4.27 -7.33
N PHE A 196 -5.37 4.79 -6.19
CA PHE A 196 -6.52 4.24 -5.49
C PHE A 196 -7.88 4.73 -6.04
N THR A 197 -7.91 5.72 -6.94
CA THR A 197 -9.16 6.17 -7.56
C THR A 197 -9.89 5.02 -8.26
N GLY A 198 -9.18 4.13 -8.94
CA GLY A 198 -9.75 2.94 -9.57
C GLY A 198 -10.39 1.96 -8.59
N VAL A 199 -9.84 1.83 -7.37
CA VAL A 199 -10.38 0.96 -6.32
C VAL A 199 -11.77 1.43 -5.90
N PHE A 200 -11.94 2.73 -5.68
CA PHE A 200 -13.22 3.31 -5.25
C PHE A 200 -14.30 3.22 -6.34
N SER A 201 -13.91 3.12 -7.61
CA SER A 201 -14.83 2.92 -8.73
C SER A 201 -15.06 1.44 -9.09
N GLY A 202 -14.42 0.50 -8.41
CA GLY A 202 -14.48 -0.92 -8.73
C GLY A 202 -13.71 -1.32 -10.01
N GLN A 203 -12.91 -0.42 -10.57
CA GLN A 203 -12.13 -0.60 -11.80
C GLN A 203 -10.64 -0.32 -11.55
N GLY A 204 -10.06 -0.94 -10.53
CA GLY A 204 -8.63 -0.81 -10.25
C GLY A 204 -7.75 -1.36 -11.38
N ALA A 205 -6.48 -0.95 -11.44
CA ALA A 205 -5.53 -1.50 -12.38
C ALA A 205 -5.30 -2.99 -12.11
N ASP A 206 -5.25 -3.80 -13.16
CA ASP A 206 -5.19 -5.27 -13.12
C ASP A 206 -4.02 -5.87 -13.94
N THR A 207 -3.11 -4.99 -14.42
CA THR A 207 -2.03 -5.32 -15.35
C THR A 207 -0.76 -5.89 -14.71
N GLY A 208 -0.75 -6.06 -13.39
CA GLY A 208 0.47 -6.28 -12.62
C GLY A 208 1.22 -4.96 -12.39
N TRP A 209 2.00 -4.86 -11.29
CA TRP A 209 2.72 -3.63 -10.95
C TRP A 209 3.81 -3.23 -11.96
N THR A 210 4.27 -4.17 -12.78
CA THR A 210 5.26 -3.96 -13.85
C THR A 210 4.67 -3.37 -15.12
N GLY A 211 3.34 -3.49 -15.33
CA GLY A 211 2.62 -2.83 -16.41
C GLY A 211 3.14 -3.15 -17.81
N TYR A 212 3.34 -4.46 -18.15
CA TYR A 212 3.88 -4.83 -19.45
C TYR A 212 2.89 -4.55 -20.60
N ALA A 213 3.42 -3.97 -21.70
CA ALA A 213 2.73 -3.98 -22.98
C ALA A 213 2.68 -5.42 -23.57
N PRO A 214 1.63 -5.79 -24.34
CA PRO A 214 0.54 -4.93 -24.81
C PRO A 214 -0.60 -4.75 -23.83
N TYR A 215 -0.67 -5.50 -22.71
CA TYR A 215 -1.84 -5.54 -21.84
C TYR A 215 -2.18 -4.18 -21.22
N VAL A 216 -1.18 -3.43 -20.76
CA VAL A 216 -1.39 -2.09 -20.17
C VAL A 216 -1.90 -1.03 -21.17
N VAL A 217 -1.71 -1.26 -22.47
CA VAL A 217 -2.09 -0.33 -23.56
C VAL A 217 -3.18 -0.90 -24.47
N SER A 218 -3.74 -2.07 -24.13
CA SER A 218 -4.77 -2.73 -24.93
C SER A 218 -6.09 -1.96 -24.87
N GLU A 219 -7.01 -2.25 -25.80
CA GLU A 219 -8.37 -1.70 -25.80
C GLU A 219 -9.16 -2.08 -24.52
N THR A 220 -8.70 -3.06 -23.78
CA THR A 220 -9.26 -3.44 -22.48
C THR A 220 -8.76 -2.56 -21.32
N ALA A 221 -7.80 -1.66 -21.55
CA ALA A 221 -7.32 -0.74 -20.54
C ALA A 221 -8.45 0.26 -20.18
N HIS A 222 -8.88 0.21 -18.92
CA HIS A 222 -9.95 1.06 -18.41
C HIS A 222 -9.39 2.26 -17.62
N MET A 223 -10.30 3.13 -17.16
CA MET A 223 -9.94 4.36 -16.44
C MET A 223 -9.02 4.08 -15.23
N GLY A 224 -9.22 2.99 -14.50
CA GLY A 224 -8.37 2.63 -13.37
C GLY A 224 -6.91 2.39 -13.75
N THR A 225 -6.66 1.74 -14.89
CA THR A 225 -5.30 1.55 -15.43
C THR A 225 -4.67 2.89 -15.81
N THR A 226 -5.44 3.79 -16.45
CA THR A 226 -4.97 5.14 -16.80
C THR A 226 -4.61 5.96 -15.56
N MET A 227 -5.46 5.94 -14.51
CA MET A 227 -5.21 6.63 -13.25
C MET A 227 -4.01 6.02 -12.51
N TRP A 228 -3.85 4.71 -12.55
CA TRP A 228 -2.69 4.03 -11.99
C TRP A 228 -1.39 4.48 -12.68
N VAL A 229 -1.35 4.54 -14.01
CA VAL A 229 -0.18 5.06 -14.77
C VAL A 229 0.11 6.50 -14.41
N ALA A 230 -0.91 7.37 -14.36
CA ALA A 230 -0.74 8.77 -13.94
C ALA A 230 -0.17 8.88 -12.51
N GLY A 231 -0.68 8.06 -11.59
CA GLY A 231 -0.16 7.98 -10.23
C GLY A 231 1.29 7.52 -10.18
N GLN A 232 1.67 6.51 -10.96
CA GLN A 232 3.06 6.05 -11.07
C GLN A 232 3.99 7.15 -11.57
N ILE A 233 3.56 7.96 -12.55
CA ILE A 233 4.34 9.12 -13.03
C ILE A 233 4.61 10.10 -11.88
N MET A 234 3.62 10.37 -11.02
CA MET A 234 3.79 11.25 -9.85
C MET A 234 4.79 10.65 -8.84
N LEU A 235 4.72 9.35 -8.59
CA LEU A 235 5.64 8.67 -7.66
C LEU A 235 7.07 8.63 -8.20
N VAL A 236 7.25 8.41 -9.50
CA VAL A 236 8.57 8.46 -10.16
C VAL A 236 9.14 9.88 -10.11
N ALA A 237 8.32 10.90 -10.38
CA ALA A 237 8.73 12.30 -10.24
C ALA A 237 9.18 12.61 -8.81
N SER A 238 8.41 12.21 -7.78
CA SER A 238 8.77 12.32 -6.37
C SER A 238 10.14 11.72 -6.08
N SER A 239 10.34 10.48 -6.49
CA SER A 239 11.59 9.73 -6.30
C SER A 239 12.78 10.41 -7.00
N THR A 240 12.59 10.88 -8.23
CA THR A 240 13.64 11.60 -9.00
C THR A 240 14.05 12.89 -8.30
N LEU A 241 13.09 13.70 -7.84
CA LEU A 241 13.36 14.94 -7.11
C LEU A 241 14.11 14.69 -5.80
N THR A 242 13.73 13.64 -5.08
CA THR A 242 14.42 13.20 -3.86
C THR A 242 15.87 12.79 -4.18
N GLY A 243 16.09 12.00 -5.22
CA GLY A 243 17.41 11.57 -5.67
C GLY A 243 18.32 12.74 -6.04
N ILE A 244 17.81 13.70 -6.82
CA ILE A 244 18.54 14.94 -7.18
C ILE A 244 18.95 15.69 -5.92
N ASN A 245 18.05 15.83 -4.96
CA ASN A 245 18.33 16.56 -3.73
C ASN A 245 19.40 15.88 -2.88
N PHE A 246 19.35 14.56 -2.69
CA PHE A 246 20.38 13.83 -1.95
C PHE A 246 21.74 13.89 -2.66
N LEU A 247 21.80 13.66 -3.96
CA LEU A 247 23.05 13.75 -4.71
C LEU A 247 23.66 15.14 -4.58
N THR A 248 22.85 16.20 -4.71
CA THR A 248 23.33 17.58 -4.54
C THR A 248 23.82 17.82 -3.12
N THR A 249 23.08 17.39 -2.11
CA THR A 249 23.45 17.55 -0.70
C THR A 249 24.77 16.86 -0.38
N ILE A 250 24.91 15.60 -0.80
CA ILE A 250 26.14 14.83 -0.61
C ILE A 250 27.32 15.45 -1.37
N ALA A 251 27.10 15.99 -2.56
CA ALA A 251 28.17 16.59 -3.34
C ALA A 251 28.70 17.91 -2.75
N VAL A 252 27.78 18.79 -2.29
CA VAL A 252 28.15 20.19 -1.98
C VAL A 252 28.12 20.58 -0.50
N MET A 253 27.44 19.77 0.36
CA MET A 253 27.19 20.16 1.76
C MET A 253 27.92 19.29 2.80
N ARG A 254 28.90 18.49 2.39
CA ARG A 254 29.72 17.74 3.34
C ARG A 254 30.48 18.65 4.29
N ALA A 255 30.68 18.18 5.51
CA ALA A 255 31.52 18.86 6.49
C ALA A 255 32.93 19.11 5.93
N PRO A 256 33.55 20.26 6.25
CA PRO A 256 34.91 20.56 5.80
C PRO A 256 35.89 19.44 6.18
N GLY A 257 36.67 18.97 5.21
CA GLY A 257 37.62 17.87 5.38
C GLY A 257 37.06 16.46 5.17
N MET A 258 35.77 16.28 4.99
CA MET A 258 35.15 14.98 4.72
C MET A 258 35.32 14.61 3.24
N GLY A 259 36.19 13.65 2.95
CA GLY A 259 36.34 13.06 1.61
C GLY A 259 35.22 12.06 1.26
N TRP A 260 35.09 11.72 -0.02
CA TRP A 260 34.06 10.77 -0.52
C TRP A 260 34.12 9.39 0.15
N LEU A 261 35.33 8.89 0.43
CA LEU A 261 35.56 7.58 1.04
C LEU A 261 35.48 7.59 2.58
N GLN A 262 35.23 8.75 3.19
CA GLN A 262 35.09 8.91 4.63
C GLN A 262 33.63 8.96 5.09
N MET A 263 32.68 9.01 4.14
CA MET A 263 31.26 8.98 4.43
C MET A 263 30.83 7.60 4.93
N PRO A 264 29.85 7.54 5.85
CA PRO A 264 29.24 6.27 6.24
C PRO A 264 28.65 5.51 5.04
N LEU A 265 28.63 4.17 5.14
CA LEU A 265 28.18 3.30 4.04
C LEU A 265 26.72 3.56 3.63
N PHE A 266 25.89 4.03 4.55
CA PHE A 266 24.48 4.34 4.24
C PHE A 266 24.34 5.57 3.34
N THR A 267 25.23 6.57 3.45
CA THR A 267 25.25 7.76 2.61
C THR A 267 25.75 7.44 1.19
#